data_baaf2b1b2aafe575723352ee90c6471d
#
_entry.id   baaf2b1b2aafe575723352ee90c6471d
#
_cell.length_a   1.000
_cell.length_b   1.000
_cell.length_c   1.000
_cell.angle_alpha   90.00
_cell.angle_beta   90.00
_cell.angle_gamma   90.00
#
_symmetry.space_group_name_H-M   'P 1'
#
loop_
_entity.id
_entity.type
_entity.pdbx_description
1 polymer ?
#
loop_
_entity_poly.entity_id
_entity_poly.type
_entity_poly.pdbx_seq_one_letter_code
_entity_poly.pdbx_strand_id
1 'polypeptide(L)'
;MAREDIVQRYLPTHHQNNQRTDTMDRTKTLSRDEAINIVREYKRVITPRYATEPKVYMYGSYAKGYANPDSDIDVAVIVPQPEIVNHWEQSADLWVDVRKVSVLIEPVLMEDHEDSMLYREVMRTGVAI
;
A
#
# COMPACT_ATOMS: atom_id res chain seq x y z
N MET A 1 6.03 15.46 -0.89
CA MET A 1 6.26 14.86 -0.48
C MET A 1 6.61 13.96 -0.72
N ALA A 2 6.78 13.89 -0.75
CA ALA A 2 6.88 12.94 -0.98
C ALA A 2 7.22 12.16 -0.08
N ARG A 3 7.52 11.62 -0.23
CA ARG A 3 7.61 10.59 0.52
C ARG A 3 8.70 10.66 1.42
N GLU A 4 9.38 10.99 1.60
CA GLU A 4 10.28 10.93 2.52
C GLU A 4 10.40 11.93 3.33
N ASP A 5 9.83 12.53 3.22
CA ASP A 5 9.62 13.43 3.88
C ASP A 5 8.64 13.42 4.47
N ILE A 6 8.20 12.78 4.07
CA ILE A 6 7.25 12.64 4.66
C ILE A 6 7.60 12.04 5.64
N VAL A 7 8.23 11.68 5.57
CA VAL A 7 8.47 11.08 6.01
C VAL A 7 9.45 11.11 6.81
N GLN A 8 10.01 11.11 6.88
CA GLN A 8 10.68 10.92 7.18
C GLN A 8 11.04 11.07 7.62
N ARG A 9 10.95 10.74 7.42
CA ARG A 9 10.77 10.52 7.32
C ARG A 9 10.57 10.68 8.08
N TYR A 10 10.34 10.40 8.61
CA TYR A 10 9.99 10.16 8.93
C TYR A 10 10.09 10.14 9.87
N LEU A 11 10.15 9.84 10.57
CA LEU A 11 10.20 9.34 11.12
C LEU A 11 10.46 9.45 12.15
N PRO A 12 10.52 9.42 12.85
CA PRO A 12 10.66 9.10 13.57
C PRO A 12 10.62 9.13 14.32
N THR A 13 10.62 8.67 14.69
CA THR A 13 10.57 8.29 14.90
C THR A 13 10.74 8.12 15.47
N HIS A 14 10.98 7.72 15.85
CA HIS A 14 11.11 7.11 15.77
C HIS A 14 11.56 7.08 16.27
N HIS A 15 11.95 6.63 16.80
CA HIS A 15 12.36 6.14 16.61
C HIS A 15 12.79 5.98 17.00
N GLN A 16 13.07 5.66 17.58
CA GLN A 16 13.49 5.13 17.39
C GLN A 16 13.84 4.66 17.49
N ASN A 17 14.08 4.19 18.02
CA ASN A 17 14.40 3.47 17.64
C ASN A 17 14.51 2.99 17.55
N ASN A 18 14.49 2.40 17.64
CA ASN A 18 14.49 1.72 17.04
C ASN A 18 14.38 1.35 16.84
N GLN A 19 14.22 0.88 16.75
CA GLN A 19 13.98 0.40 16.12
C GLN A 19 13.73 0.19 15.64
N ARG A 20 13.62 -0.32 15.52
CA ARG A 20 13.20 -0.63 14.72
C ARG A 20 13.08 -0.83 14.19
N THR A 21 12.66 -1.51 14.18
CA THR A 21 12.39 -1.82 13.29
C THR A 21 12.23 -1.74 12.63
N ASP A 22 11.61 -2.03 12.87
CA ASP A 22 11.48 -1.94 11.79
C ASP A 22 12.53 -1.42 11.16
N THR A 23 12.91 -1.50 11.16
CA THR A 23 13.67 -1.05 10.54
C THR A 23 14.05 -1.10 9.45
N MET A 24 14.25 -0.69 9.26
CA MET A 24 14.20 -0.60 7.85
C MET A 24 15.57 -0.69 7.29
N ASP A 25 15.99 -1.88 7.00
CA ASP A 25 17.24 -2.12 6.32
C ASP A 25 17.01 -1.98 4.82
N ARG A 26 17.45 -0.87 4.28
CA ARG A 26 17.27 -0.57 2.85
C ARG A 26 18.20 -1.32 1.93
N THR A 27 19.14 -2.09 2.48
CA THR A 27 19.99 -2.92 1.65
C THR A 27 19.39 -4.29 1.39
N LYS A 28 18.19 -4.52 1.90
CA LYS A 28 17.57 -5.83 1.86
C LYS A 28 16.19 -5.77 1.24
N THR A 29 15.97 -6.64 0.25
CA THR A 29 14.64 -6.79 -0.35
C THR A 29 13.79 -7.71 0.53
N LEU A 30 12.54 -7.35 0.76
CA LEU A 30 11.62 -8.23 1.45
C LEU A 30 11.32 -9.45 0.58
N SER A 31 10.97 -10.56 1.21
CA SER A 31 10.42 -11.68 0.47
C SER A 31 9.00 -11.33 0.02
N ARG A 32 8.50 -12.07 -0.97
CA ARG A 32 7.13 -11.90 -1.43
C ARG A 32 6.15 -12.14 -0.29
N ASP A 33 6.40 -13.16 0.53
CA ASP A 33 5.52 -13.46 1.66
C ASP A 33 5.56 -12.38 2.71
N GLU A 34 6.72 -11.78 2.96
CA GLU A 34 6.81 -10.65 3.88
C GLU A 34 6.01 -9.47 3.37
N ALA A 35 6.10 -9.18 2.07
CA ALA A 35 5.33 -8.10 1.48
C ALA A 35 3.83 -8.38 1.57
N ILE A 36 3.42 -9.61 1.28
CA ILE A 36 2.01 -10.01 1.38
C ILE A 36 1.49 -9.81 2.80
N ASN A 37 2.28 -10.16 3.80
CA ASN A 37 1.87 -9.99 5.20
C ASN A 37 1.70 -8.52 5.56
N ILE A 38 2.56 -7.66 5.03
CA ILE A 38 2.43 -6.21 5.23
C ILE A 38 1.12 -5.72 4.60
N VAL A 39 0.81 -6.16 3.38
CA VAL A 39 -0.41 -5.74 2.70
C VAL A 39 -1.64 -6.28 3.42
N ARG A 40 -1.55 -7.50 3.97
CA ARG A 40 -2.64 -8.08 4.74
C ARG A 40 -2.96 -7.23 5.96
N GLU A 41 -1.94 -6.77 6.66
CA GLU A 41 -2.14 -5.89 7.80
C GLU A 41 -2.72 -4.53 7.36
N TYR A 42 -2.24 -4.00 6.23
CA TYR A 42 -2.76 -2.75 5.71
C TYR A 42 -4.25 -2.88 5.38
N LYS A 43 -4.64 -3.98 4.73
CA LYS A 43 -6.06 -4.23 4.44
C LYS A 43 -6.89 -4.20 5.71
N ARG A 44 -6.38 -4.83 6.78
CA ARG A 44 -7.10 -4.84 8.05
C ARG A 44 -7.30 -3.42 8.59
N VAL A 45 -6.29 -2.58 8.45
CA VAL A 45 -6.34 -1.21 8.98
C VAL A 45 -7.32 -0.34 8.20
N ILE A 46 -7.35 -0.48 6.85
CA ILE A 46 -8.19 0.41 6.03
C ILE A 46 -9.64 -0.06 5.93
N THR A 47 -9.92 -1.34 6.14
CA THR A 47 -11.25 -1.91 5.92
C THR A 47 -12.36 -1.15 6.67
N PRO A 48 -12.17 -0.71 7.92
CA PRO A 48 -13.24 0.02 8.60
C PRO A 48 -13.65 1.34 7.97
N ARG A 49 -12.87 1.86 7.03
CA ARG A 49 -13.22 3.11 6.34
C ARG A 49 -14.32 2.92 5.31
N TYR A 50 -14.65 1.68 4.97
CA TYR A 50 -15.56 1.39 3.86
C TYR A 50 -16.78 0.63 4.33
N ALA A 51 -17.93 0.86 3.67
CA ALA A 51 -19.16 0.16 3.98
C ALA A 51 -19.07 -1.31 3.54
N THR A 52 -18.39 -1.54 2.42
CA THR A 52 -18.17 -2.90 1.89
C THR A 52 -16.68 -3.21 2.01
N GLU A 53 -16.35 -4.44 2.36
CA GLU A 53 -14.94 -4.83 2.44
C GLU A 53 -14.26 -4.55 1.09
N PRO A 54 -13.18 -3.75 1.08
CA PRO A 54 -12.51 -3.44 -0.19
C PRO A 54 -11.79 -4.67 -0.71
N LYS A 55 -11.65 -4.73 -2.04
CA LYS A 55 -10.76 -5.70 -2.67
C LYS A 55 -9.37 -5.08 -2.67
N VAL A 56 -8.39 -5.81 -2.17
CA VAL A 56 -7.03 -5.30 -2.07
C VAL A 56 -6.11 -6.23 -2.84
N TYR A 57 -5.30 -5.65 -3.72
CA TYR A 57 -4.33 -6.39 -4.51
C TYR A 57 -2.95 -5.80 -4.33
N MET A 58 -1.95 -6.67 -4.19
CA MET A 58 -0.56 -6.27 -4.31
C MET A 58 -0.19 -6.43 -5.78
N TYR A 59 0.40 -5.39 -6.39
CA TYR A 59 0.80 -5.47 -7.79
C TYR A 59 2.20 -4.90 -7.94
N GLY A 60 2.68 -4.77 -9.18
CA GLY A 60 4.00 -4.24 -9.44
C GLY A 60 5.11 -5.25 -9.16
N SER A 61 6.29 -4.75 -8.80
CA SER A 61 7.48 -5.61 -8.76
C SER A 61 7.41 -6.72 -7.73
N TYR A 62 6.82 -6.47 -6.57
CA TYR A 62 6.69 -7.55 -5.57
C TYR A 62 5.74 -8.64 -6.03
N ALA A 63 4.69 -8.28 -6.76
CA ALA A 63 3.77 -9.29 -7.28
C ALA A 63 4.41 -10.09 -8.41
N LYS A 64 5.23 -9.44 -9.23
CA LYS A 64 5.83 -10.06 -10.42
C LYS A 64 7.15 -10.77 -10.14
N GLY A 65 7.73 -10.60 -8.96
CA GLY A 65 8.92 -11.35 -8.57
C GLY A 65 10.25 -10.70 -8.92
N TYR A 66 10.25 -9.38 -9.22
CA TYR A 66 11.52 -8.71 -9.50
C TYR A 66 11.76 -7.47 -8.63
N ALA A 67 11.23 -7.49 -7.43
CA ALA A 67 11.49 -6.41 -6.49
C ALA A 67 12.96 -6.33 -6.13
N ASN A 68 13.41 -5.13 -5.79
CA ASN A 68 14.78 -4.89 -5.33
C ASN A 68 14.72 -4.02 -4.07
N PRO A 69 15.86 -3.71 -3.42
CA PRO A 69 15.80 -2.95 -2.16
C PRO A 69 15.14 -1.59 -2.23
N ASP A 70 15.04 -1.00 -3.42
CA ASP A 70 14.40 0.31 -3.60
C ASP A 70 12.92 0.21 -3.98
N SER A 71 12.40 -1.01 -4.13
CA SER A 71 11.01 -1.19 -4.56
C SER A 71 10.03 -0.82 -3.47
N ASP A 72 8.95 -0.12 -3.87
CA ASP A 72 7.80 0.10 -3.01
C ASP A 72 6.84 -1.10 -3.15
N ILE A 73 5.93 -1.22 -2.20
CA ILE A 73 4.88 -2.24 -2.28
C ILE A 73 3.64 -1.56 -2.85
N ASP A 74 3.36 -1.83 -4.11
CA ASP A 74 2.23 -1.23 -4.81
C ASP A 74 0.94 -1.94 -4.41
N VAL A 75 -0.04 -1.18 -3.93
CA VAL A 75 -1.28 -1.73 -3.40
C VAL A 75 -2.48 -1.04 -4.06
N ALA A 76 -3.35 -1.82 -4.68
CA ALA A 76 -4.59 -1.31 -5.24
C ALA A 76 -5.72 -1.59 -4.26
N VAL A 77 -6.46 -0.55 -3.91
CA VAL A 77 -7.63 -0.63 -3.04
C VAL A 77 -8.85 -0.36 -3.92
N ILE A 78 -9.66 -1.38 -4.13
CA ILE A 78 -10.75 -1.35 -5.10
C ILE A 78 -12.07 -1.41 -4.37
N VAL A 79 -12.92 -0.41 -4.59
CA VAL A 79 -14.22 -0.31 -3.93
C VAL A 79 -15.31 -0.04 -4.96
N PRO A 80 -16.58 -0.36 -4.64
CA PRO A 80 -17.68 -0.04 -5.55
C PRO A 80 -17.72 1.45 -5.83
N GLN A 81 -18.05 1.80 -7.07
CA GLN A 81 -18.06 3.20 -7.51
C GLN A 81 -18.88 4.12 -6.58
N PRO A 82 -20.08 3.72 -6.11
CA PRO A 82 -20.85 4.60 -5.21
C PRO A 82 -20.16 4.93 -3.88
N GLU A 83 -19.16 4.15 -3.47
CA GLU A 83 -18.45 4.43 -2.23
C GLU A 83 -17.34 5.46 -2.43
N ILE A 84 -17.00 5.81 -3.67
CA ILE A 84 -16.02 6.86 -3.94
C ILE A 84 -16.78 8.18 -4.06
N VAL A 85 -16.86 8.89 -2.93
CA VAL A 85 -17.56 10.16 -2.87
C VAL A 85 -16.64 11.32 -3.16
N ASN A 86 -15.42 11.26 -2.62
CA ASN A 86 -14.40 12.26 -2.87
C ASN A 86 -13.07 11.53 -2.99
N HIS A 87 -12.70 11.24 -4.24
CA HIS A 87 -11.52 10.44 -4.53
C HIS A 87 -10.25 11.04 -3.92
N TRP A 88 -10.14 12.36 -3.94
CA TRP A 88 -8.96 13.04 -3.43
C TRP A 88 -8.79 12.83 -1.92
N GLU A 89 -9.87 13.08 -1.17
CA GLU A 89 -9.83 12.92 0.28
C GLU A 89 -9.65 11.46 0.68
N GLN A 90 -10.34 10.57 0.00
CA GLN A 90 -10.26 9.15 0.32
C GLN A 90 -8.89 8.58 0.00
N SER A 91 -8.24 9.07 -1.07
CA SER A 91 -6.86 8.71 -1.35
C SER A 91 -5.93 9.22 -0.25
N ALA A 92 -6.15 10.43 0.23
CA ALA A 92 -5.34 10.97 1.32
C ALA A 92 -5.49 10.12 2.59
N ASP A 93 -6.68 9.62 2.86
CA ASP A 93 -6.91 8.73 4.02
C ASP A 93 -6.09 7.46 3.90
N LEU A 94 -5.99 6.90 2.69
CA LEU A 94 -5.18 5.71 2.48
C LEU A 94 -3.70 5.99 2.79
N TRP A 95 -3.20 7.17 2.41
CA TRP A 95 -1.82 7.54 2.71
C TRP A 95 -1.60 7.77 4.20
N VAL A 96 -2.59 8.29 4.92
CA VAL A 96 -2.51 8.40 6.38
C VAL A 96 -2.32 7.03 7.01
N ASP A 97 -3.06 6.03 6.53
CA ASP A 97 -3.01 4.69 7.10
C ASP A 97 -1.72 3.94 6.76
N VAL A 98 -1.01 4.35 5.69
CA VAL A 98 0.28 3.77 5.36
C VAL A 98 1.23 3.86 6.56
N ARG A 99 1.22 4.98 7.26
CA ARG A 99 2.12 5.19 8.40
C ARG A 99 1.85 4.25 9.56
N LYS A 100 0.65 3.69 9.62
CA LYS A 100 0.28 2.78 10.70
C LYS A 100 0.83 1.38 10.47
N VAL A 101 1.28 1.08 9.27
CA VAL A 101 1.70 -0.26 8.89
C VAL A 101 3.12 -0.27 8.34
N SER A 102 3.36 0.37 7.20
CA SER A 102 4.68 0.40 6.58
C SER A 102 4.78 1.53 5.58
N VAL A 103 5.85 2.32 5.67
CA VAL A 103 6.08 3.40 4.72
C VAL A 103 6.42 2.90 3.32
N LEU A 104 6.64 1.58 3.16
CA LEU A 104 6.90 1.01 1.84
C LEU A 104 5.66 0.91 0.98
N ILE A 105 4.47 1.00 1.57
CA ILE A 105 3.22 0.85 0.84
C ILE A 105 2.94 2.10 0.01
N GLU A 106 2.58 1.88 -1.25
CA GLU A 106 2.15 2.95 -2.15
C GLU A 106 0.74 2.61 -2.63
N PRO A 107 -0.29 3.20 -2.02
CA PRO A 107 -1.67 2.81 -2.30
C PRO A 107 -2.29 3.62 -3.44
N VAL A 108 -3.17 2.97 -4.19
CA VAL A 108 -3.98 3.61 -5.22
C VAL A 108 -5.43 3.22 -4.99
N LEU A 109 -6.32 4.21 -4.93
CA LEU A 109 -7.75 3.97 -4.81
C LEU A 109 -8.36 3.85 -6.20
N MET A 110 -9.12 2.79 -6.43
CA MET A 110 -9.74 2.51 -7.72
C MET A 110 -11.21 2.14 -7.52
N GLU A 111 -12.05 2.51 -8.48
CA GLU A 111 -13.41 1.97 -8.49
C GLU A 111 -13.41 0.61 -9.17
N ASP A 112 -14.29 -0.26 -8.70
CA ASP A 112 -14.40 -1.60 -9.26
C ASP A 112 -14.83 -1.51 -10.71
N HIS A 113 -14.15 -2.27 -11.57
CA HIS A 113 -14.40 -2.30 -13.02
C HIS A 113 -14.13 -0.98 -13.73
N GLU A 114 -13.28 -0.10 -13.15
CA GLU A 114 -12.97 1.13 -13.86
C GLU A 114 -12.24 0.84 -15.18
N ASP A 115 -12.45 1.74 -16.14
CA ASP A 115 -11.81 1.59 -17.44
C ASP A 115 -10.47 2.33 -17.42
N SER A 116 -9.44 1.64 -16.93
CA SER A 116 -8.10 2.20 -16.89
C SER A 116 -7.07 1.11 -17.16
N MET A 117 -5.93 1.52 -17.69
CA MET A 117 -4.84 0.58 -17.94
C MET A 117 -4.33 -0.02 -16.64
N LEU A 118 -4.29 0.78 -15.59
CA LEU A 118 -3.79 0.28 -14.30
C LEU A 118 -4.72 -0.77 -13.73
N TYR A 119 -6.03 -0.56 -13.82
CA TYR A 119 -6.99 -1.56 -13.34
C TYR A 119 -6.78 -2.88 -14.08
N ARG A 120 -6.62 -2.81 -15.40
CA ARG A 120 -6.40 -4.04 -16.19
C ARG A 120 -5.10 -4.72 -15.81
N GLU A 121 -4.05 -3.94 -15.52
CA GLU A 121 -2.77 -4.52 -15.09
C GLU A 121 -2.92 -5.21 -13.73
N VAL A 122 -3.63 -4.58 -12.80
CA VAL A 122 -3.86 -5.16 -11.48
C VAL A 122 -4.63 -6.48 -11.59
N MET A 123 -5.68 -6.48 -12.43
CA MET A 123 -6.47 -7.72 -12.62
C MET A 123 -5.65 -8.82 -13.27
N ARG A 124 -4.73 -8.45 -14.15
CA ARG A 124 -3.94 -9.43 -14.90
C ARG A 124 -2.79 -10.01 -14.09
N THR A 125 -2.13 -9.20 -13.27
CA THR A 125 -0.88 -9.62 -12.61
C THR A 125 -0.90 -9.46 -11.09
N GLY A 126 -1.93 -8.86 -10.52
CA GLY A 126 -1.99 -8.60 -9.09
C GLY A 126 -2.23 -9.85 -8.27
N VAL A 127 -1.84 -9.76 -7.01
CA VAL A 127 -2.05 -10.82 -6.03
C VAL A 127 -3.16 -10.36 -5.11
N ALA A 128 -4.27 -11.09 -5.10
CA ALA A 128 -5.41 -10.77 -4.24
C ALA A 128 -5.05 -11.04 -2.78
N ILE A 129 -5.35 -10.09 -1.92
CA ILE A 129 -5.03 -10.19 -0.49
C ILE A 129 -6.29 -10.47 0.34
#